data_18b94ee76139937f8e6540ff8006bc9a
#
_entry.id   18b94ee76139937f8e6540ff8006bc9a
#
_cell.length_a   1.000
_cell.length_b   1.000
_cell.length_c   1.000
_cell.angle_alpha   90.00
_cell.angle_beta   90.00
_cell.angle_gamma   90.00
#
_symmetry.space_group_name_H-M   'P 1'
#
loop_
_entity.id
_entity.type
_entity.pdbx_description
1 polymer ?
#
loop_
_entity_poly.entity_id
_entity_poly.type
_entity_poly.pdbx_seq_one_letter_code
_entity_poly.pdbx_strand_id
1 'polypeptide(L)'
;MKLTQANYYSKEANSLYFSVSQFKDFMKCPAMAYAKLSGEYEEEYGRALLLGSYVDEMLTGTRKSQMKFLEENHSDLFKKNGEPYADVGQAIDTIERVRKQPLMMKYLSGKHQVIMTGEIEGVPFKIKMDSYKEGEYIADLKYLRDTRSPNLFQNVVDYWKYTWQGAVYREIVRQNTGETLPFYLVIATKEKPVHLAVVEINDFNLNEALDTVKKNIRRCQAIKEGKIEPERCEEHDCSYCAETVILKEPIDSDLLGMSTAQIKAMKGDI
;
A
#
# COMPACT_ATOMS: atom_id res chain seq x y z
N MET A 1 15.21 -6.65 16.63
CA MET A 1 14.58 -7.82 15.98
C MET A 1 15.10 -7.99 14.56
N LYS A 2 15.51 -9.19 14.13
CA LYS A 2 15.86 -9.46 12.72
C LYS A 2 14.58 -9.82 11.94
N LEU A 3 14.28 -9.06 10.90
CA LEU A 3 13.12 -9.33 10.06
C LEU A 3 13.40 -10.43 9.03
N THR A 4 12.40 -11.27 8.80
CA THR A 4 12.36 -12.35 7.82
C THR A 4 11.01 -12.37 7.13
N GLN A 5 10.83 -13.17 6.08
CA GLN A 5 9.53 -13.34 5.43
C GLN A 5 8.43 -13.80 6.43
N ALA A 6 8.80 -14.67 7.38
CA ALA A 6 7.84 -15.24 8.34
C ALA A 6 7.35 -14.24 9.38
N ASN A 7 8.15 -13.23 9.75
CA ASN A 7 7.79 -12.30 10.82
C ASN A 7 7.57 -10.85 10.35
N TYR A 8 7.71 -10.56 9.05
CA TYR A 8 7.56 -9.20 8.53
C TYR A 8 6.22 -8.55 8.88
N TYR A 9 5.14 -9.32 8.89
CA TYR A 9 3.80 -8.85 9.20
C TYR A 9 3.35 -9.13 10.65
N SER A 10 4.24 -9.63 11.51
CA SER A 10 3.89 -9.91 12.90
C SER A 10 3.52 -8.64 13.67
N LYS A 11 2.68 -8.77 14.70
CA LYS A 11 2.31 -7.67 15.60
C LYS A 11 3.56 -6.99 16.19
N GLU A 12 4.56 -7.79 16.59
CA GLU A 12 5.83 -7.28 17.12
C GLU A 12 6.58 -6.44 16.09
N ALA A 13 6.72 -6.91 14.85
CA ALA A 13 7.36 -6.14 13.78
C ALA A 13 6.58 -4.86 13.45
N ASN A 14 5.25 -4.92 13.45
CA ASN A 14 4.40 -3.76 13.23
C ASN A 14 4.44 -2.74 14.38
N SER A 15 4.70 -3.18 15.61
CA SER A 15 4.92 -2.28 16.75
C SER A 15 6.27 -1.59 16.68
N LEU A 16 7.35 -2.33 16.34
CA LEU A 16 8.71 -1.80 16.33
C LEU A 16 9.04 -0.91 15.14
N TYR A 17 8.48 -1.23 13.97
CA TYR A 17 8.80 -0.54 12.71
C TYR A 17 7.54 0.08 12.10
N PHE A 18 7.72 1.20 11.39
CA PHE A 18 6.74 1.63 10.40
C PHE A 18 6.96 0.88 9.09
N SER A 19 5.86 0.57 8.40
CA SER A 19 5.84 0.33 6.97
C SER A 19 5.18 1.52 6.27
N VAL A 20 5.33 1.63 4.96
CA VAL A 20 4.64 2.68 4.20
C VAL A 20 3.12 2.56 4.31
N SER A 21 2.59 1.33 4.32
CA SER A 21 1.14 1.12 4.51
C SER A 21 0.68 1.65 5.86
N GLN A 22 1.42 1.34 6.93
CA GLN A 22 1.10 1.84 8.27
C GLN A 22 1.19 3.39 8.32
N PHE A 23 2.21 3.99 7.71
CA PHE A 23 2.30 5.45 7.60
C PHE A 23 1.10 6.05 6.85
N LYS A 24 0.69 5.45 5.73
CA LYS A 24 -0.51 5.88 5.00
C LYS A 24 -1.78 5.82 5.84
N ASP A 25 -1.93 4.75 6.65
CA ASP A 25 -3.06 4.60 7.56
C ASP A 25 -3.09 5.71 8.62
N PHE A 26 -1.95 6.01 9.25
CA PHE A 26 -1.84 7.10 10.22
C PHE A 26 -2.09 8.48 9.58
N MET A 27 -1.68 8.69 8.34
CA MET A 27 -1.96 9.94 7.62
C MET A 27 -3.43 10.07 7.18
N LYS A 28 -4.11 8.96 6.96
CA LYS A 28 -5.53 8.93 6.58
C LYS A 28 -6.44 9.11 7.80
N CYS A 29 -6.26 8.28 8.81
CA CYS A 29 -7.04 8.30 10.04
C CYS A 29 -6.21 7.74 11.19
N PRO A 30 -5.63 8.60 12.05
CA PRO A 30 -4.84 8.15 13.20
C PRO A 30 -5.58 7.18 14.12
N ALA A 31 -6.87 7.41 14.40
CA ALA A 31 -7.68 6.56 15.26
C ALA A 31 -7.85 5.14 14.67
N MET A 32 -8.15 5.01 13.38
CA MET A 32 -8.22 3.72 12.70
C MET A 32 -6.86 3.01 12.72
N ALA A 33 -5.79 3.74 12.41
CA ALA A 33 -4.44 3.18 12.38
C ALA A 33 -4.00 2.66 13.75
N TYR A 34 -4.32 3.38 14.81
CA TYR A 34 -4.06 2.97 16.19
C TYR A 34 -4.90 1.77 16.59
N ALA A 35 -6.19 1.75 16.29
CA ALA A 35 -7.09 0.63 16.55
C ALA A 35 -6.66 -0.67 15.82
N LYS A 36 -6.18 -0.55 14.57
CA LYS A 36 -5.57 -1.69 13.86
C LYS A 36 -4.32 -2.22 14.58
N LEU A 37 -3.47 -1.34 15.07
CA LEU A 37 -2.23 -1.71 15.72
C LEU A 37 -2.48 -2.35 17.10
N SER A 38 -3.44 -1.84 17.88
CA SER A 38 -3.85 -2.39 19.18
C SER A 38 -4.61 -3.73 19.02
N GLY A 39 -5.17 -4.00 17.85
CA GLY A 39 -6.00 -5.16 17.58
C GLY A 39 -7.49 -4.98 17.98
N GLU A 40 -7.90 -3.73 18.24
CA GLU A 40 -9.30 -3.38 18.48
C GLU A 40 -10.12 -3.33 17.17
N TYR A 41 -9.46 -3.15 16.04
CA TYR A 41 -10.08 -3.12 14.72
C TYR A 41 -9.28 -3.99 13.74
N GLU A 42 -9.98 -4.87 13.06
CA GLU A 42 -9.44 -5.67 11.96
C GLU A 42 -10.14 -5.25 10.67
N GLU A 43 -9.35 -4.78 9.70
CA GLU A 43 -9.88 -4.51 8.37
C GLU A 43 -10.04 -5.84 7.63
N GLU A 44 -11.22 -6.10 7.10
CA GLU A 44 -11.42 -7.26 6.23
C GLU A 44 -10.52 -7.14 5.00
N TYR A 45 -9.53 -8.02 4.91
CA TYR A 45 -8.67 -8.11 3.73
C TYR A 45 -9.49 -8.63 2.55
N GLY A 46 -9.96 -7.70 1.77
CA GLY A 46 -10.85 -8.00 0.65
C GLY A 46 -10.18 -8.86 -0.43
N ARG A 47 -11.02 -9.47 -1.24
CA ARG A 47 -10.68 -10.27 -2.43
C ARG A 47 -9.60 -9.62 -3.30
N ALA A 48 -9.57 -8.28 -3.36
CA ALA A 48 -8.58 -7.53 -4.14
C ALA A 48 -7.14 -7.75 -3.68
N LEU A 49 -6.91 -7.87 -2.36
CA LEU A 49 -5.58 -8.10 -1.80
C LEU A 49 -5.09 -9.51 -2.12
N LEU A 50 -5.97 -10.53 -1.97
CA LEU A 50 -5.63 -11.91 -2.34
C LEU A 50 -5.23 -12.00 -3.82
N LEU A 51 -6.00 -11.37 -4.73
CA LEU A 51 -5.68 -11.37 -6.15
C LEU A 51 -4.37 -10.62 -6.46
N GLY A 52 -4.10 -9.51 -5.75
CA GLY A 52 -2.82 -8.80 -5.86
C GLY A 52 -1.66 -9.70 -5.45
N SER A 53 -1.76 -10.38 -4.32
CA SER A 53 -0.76 -11.33 -3.82
C SER A 53 -0.61 -12.54 -4.75
N TYR A 54 -1.70 -13.02 -5.35
CA TYR A 54 -1.67 -14.10 -6.33
C TYR A 54 -0.88 -13.71 -7.58
N VAL A 55 -1.16 -12.52 -8.13
CA VAL A 55 -0.45 -12.02 -9.33
C VAL A 55 1.02 -11.79 -9.04
N ASP A 56 1.35 -11.19 -7.89
CA ASP A 56 2.73 -10.99 -7.46
C ASP A 56 3.47 -12.33 -7.34
N GLU A 57 2.93 -13.27 -6.57
CA GLU A 57 3.56 -14.58 -6.35
C GLU A 57 3.76 -15.36 -7.65
N MET A 58 2.77 -15.33 -8.58
CA MET A 58 2.88 -16.03 -9.85
C MET A 58 3.89 -15.39 -10.82
N LEU A 59 4.16 -14.09 -10.70
CA LEU A 59 5.12 -13.38 -11.56
C LEU A 59 6.53 -13.36 -10.97
N THR A 60 6.67 -13.29 -9.66
CA THR A 60 7.95 -13.04 -8.99
C THR A 60 8.40 -14.18 -8.09
N GLY A 61 7.47 -15.03 -7.62
CA GLY A 61 7.76 -16.13 -6.71
C GLY A 61 8.55 -17.28 -7.33
N THR A 62 9.21 -18.04 -6.47
CA THR A 62 9.84 -19.31 -6.86
C THR A 62 8.79 -20.39 -7.05
N ARG A 63 9.10 -21.45 -7.83
CA ARG A 63 8.18 -22.58 -8.00
C ARG A 63 7.68 -23.14 -6.65
N LYS A 64 8.56 -23.20 -5.65
CA LYS A 64 8.21 -23.71 -4.31
C LYS A 64 7.24 -22.77 -3.59
N SER A 65 7.48 -21.47 -3.62
CA SER A 65 6.60 -20.50 -2.97
C SER A 65 5.25 -20.38 -3.69
N GLN A 66 5.24 -20.47 -5.02
CA GLN A 66 4.00 -20.51 -5.82
C GLN A 66 3.12 -21.71 -5.46
N MET A 67 3.71 -22.89 -5.36
CA MET A 67 2.97 -24.11 -4.96
C MET A 67 2.39 -23.94 -3.56
N LYS A 68 3.20 -23.49 -2.61
CA LYS A 68 2.73 -23.23 -1.23
C LYS A 68 1.59 -22.23 -1.20
N PHE A 69 1.70 -21.11 -1.92
CA PHE A 69 0.64 -20.09 -2.00
C PHE A 69 -0.67 -20.67 -2.55
N LEU A 70 -0.58 -21.49 -3.62
CA LEU A 70 -1.74 -22.15 -4.22
C LEU A 70 -2.39 -23.17 -3.27
N GLU A 71 -1.61 -23.91 -2.51
CA GLU A 71 -2.11 -24.85 -1.50
C GLU A 71 -2.84 -24.12 -0.36
N GLU A 72 -2.24 -23.06 0.17
CA GLU A 72 -2.79 -22.27 1.28
C GLU A 72 -4.06 -21.51 0.92
N ASN A 73 -4.22 -21.11 -0.36
CA ASN A 73 -5.34 -20.29 -0.82
C ASN A 73 -6.26 -21.02 -1.83
N HIS A 74 -6.17 -22.34 -1.91
CA HIS A 74 -6.85 -23.10 -2.95
C HIS A 74 -8.38 -22.86 -2.98
N SER A 75 -9.04 -22.91 -1.83
CA SER A 75 -10.49 -22.73 -1.70
C SER A 75 -10.96 -21.33 -2.11
N ASP A 76 -10.09 -20.34 -1.96
CA ASP A 76 -10.39 -18.95 -2.30
C ASP A 76 -10.09 -18.63 -3.77
N LEU A 77 -9.25 -19.42 -4.42
CA LEU A 77 -8.87 -19.24 -5.81
C LEU A 77 -9.65 -20.14 -6.76
N PHE A 78 -10.00 -21.36 -6.33
CA PHE A 78 -10.60 -22.37 -7.20
C PHE A 78 -11.90 -22.92 -6.62
N LYS A 79 -12.83 -23.24 -7.51
CA LYS A 79 -14.09 -23.93 -7.17
C LYS A 79 -13.82 -25.40 -6.83
N LYS A 80 -14.80 -26.07 -6.23
CA LYS A 80 -14.72 -27.50 -5.89
C LYS A 80 -14.42 -28.43 -7.09
N ASN A 81 -14.79 -28.02 -8.29
CA ASN A 81 -14.49 -28.76 -9.53
C ASN A 81 -13.10 -28.45 -10.12
N GLY A 82 -12.26 -27.64 -9.43
CA GLY A 82 -10.91 -27.25 -9.85
C GLY A 82 -10.86 -26.07 -10.83
N GLU A 83 -11.99 -25.53 -11.26
CA GLU A 83 -12.01 -24.34 -12.12
C GLU A 83 -11.70 -23.07 -11.28
N PRO A 84 -10.96 -22.09 -11.83
CA PRO A 84 -10.75 -20.83 -11.15
C PRO A 84 -12.06 -20.05 -11.03
N TYR A 85 -12.17 -19.23 -9.98
CA TYR A 85 -13.21 -18.19 -9.97
C TYR A 85 -12.95 -17.19 -11.10
N ALA A 86 -13.99 -16.47 -11.54
CA ALA A 86 -13.93 -15.61 -12.71
C ALA A 86 -12.86 -14.51 -12.63
N ASP A 87 -12.68 -13.94 -11.46
CA ASP A 87 -11.65 -12.92 -11.16
C ASP A 87 -10.23 -13.52 -11.11
N VAL A 88 -10.10 -14.79 -10.68
CA VAL A 88 -8.83 -15.54 -10.74
C VAL A 88 -8.50 -15.88 -12.19
N GLY A 89 -9.48 -16.29 -13.00
CA GLY A 89 -9.30 -16.48 -14.45
C GLY A 89 -8.78 -15.21 -15.13
N GLN A 90 -9.34 -14.06 -14.78
CA GLN A 90 -8.85 -12.77 -15.26
C GLN A 90 -7.41 -12.47 -14.80
N ALA A 91 -7.06 -12.80 -13.56
CA ALA A 91 -5.70 -12.66 -13.06
C ALA A 91 -4.72 -13.57 -13.82
N ILE A 92 -5.12 -14.80 -14.17
CA ILE A 92 -4.32 -15.72 -15.00
C ILE A 92 -4.05 -15.11 -16.38
N ASP A 93 -5.09 -14.60 -17.05
CA ASP A 93 -4.93 -13.91 -18.34
C ASP A 93 -3.98 -12.71 -18.25
N THR A 94 -4.07 -11.96 -17.15
CA THR A 94 -3.17 -10.83 -16.88
C THR A 94 -1.72 -11.29 -16.69
N ILE A 95 -1.47 -12.34 -15.90
CA ILE A 95 -0.13 -12.93 -15.70
C ILE A 95 0.48 -13.34 -17.03
N GLU A 96 -0.29 -14.04 -17.87
CA GLU A 96 0.17 -14.45 -19.20
C GLU A 96 0.50 -13.26 -20.10
N ARG A 97 -0.32 -12.21 -20.01
CA ARG A 97 -0.11 -10.97 -20.77
C ARG A 97 1.15 -10.23 -20.33
N VAL A 98 1.41 -10.17 -19.00
CA VAL A 98 2.64 -9.58 -18.43
C VAL A 98 3.87 -10.37 -18.84
N ARG A 99 3.84 -11.71 -18.76
CA ARG A 99 4.95 -12.60 -19.16
C ARG A 99 5.38 -12.39 -20.61
N LYS A 100 4.48 -11.97 -21.48
CA LYS A 100 4.76 -11.67 -22.90
C LYS A 100 5.37 -10.27 -23.10
N GLN A 101 5.61 -9.47 -22.02
CA GLN A 101 6.19 -8.14 -22.09
C GLN A 101 7.63 -8.13 -21.60
N PRO A 102 8.62 -8.08 -22.50
CA PRO A 102 10.03 -8.11 -22.10
C PRO A 102 10.42 -6.98 -21.13
N LEU A 103 9.86 -5.77 -21.32
CA LEU A 103 10.11 -4.63 -20.47
C LEU A 103 9.61 -4.86 -19.03
N MET A 104 8.40 -5.37 -18.86
CA MET A 104 7.85 -5.68 -17.54
C MET A 104 8.67 -6.78 -16.86
N MET A 105 8.96 -7.85 -17.59
CA MET A 105 9.77 -8.97 -17.08
C MET A 105 11.18 -8.54 -16.70
N LYS A 106 11.79 -7.57 -17.42
CA LYS A 106 13.07 -6.96 -17.02
C LYS A 106 12.98 -6.39 -15.61
N TYR A 107 11.98 -5.55 -15.33
CA TYR A 107 11.83 -4.91 -14.01
C TYR A 107 11.34 -5.86 -12.92
N LEU A 108 10.74 -6.98 -13.28
CA LEU A 108 10.34 -8.04 -12.34
C LEU A 108 11.42 -9.12 -12.14
N SER A 109 12.61 -9.00 -12.76
CA SER A 109 13.68 -10.02 -12.67
C SER A 109 14.73 -9.78 -11.59
N GLY A 110 14.56 -8.78 -10.72
CA GLY A 110 15.44 -8.52 -9.58
C GLY A 110 15.36 -9.61 -8.49
N LYS A 111 16.05 -9.39 -7.38
CA LYS A 111 15.86 -10.22 -6.17
C LYS A 111 14.46 -9.92 -5.61
N HIS A 112 13.68 -10.98 -5.32
CA HIS A 112 12.29 -10.85 -4.91
C HIS A 112 12.11 -10.76 -3.41
N GLN A 113 11.10 -9.98 -2.99
CA GLN A 113 10.66 -9.85 -1.60
C GLN A 113 11.82 -9.49 -0.65
N VAL A 114 12.72 -8.60 -1.11
CA VAL A 114 13.89 -8.19 -0.33
C VAL A 114 13.47 -7.28 0.81
N ILE A 115 13.83 -7.66 2.05
CA ILE A 115 13.54 -6.92 3.26
C ILE A 115 14.78 -6.10 3.65
N MET A 116 14.56 -4.81 3.89
CA MET A 116 15.54 -3.91 4.49
C MET A 116 14.89 -3.09 5.60
N THR A 117 15.71 -2.61 6.53
CA THR A 117 15.29 -1.70 7.60
C THR A 117 16.21 -0.48 7.62
N GLY A 118 15.69 0.64 8.11
CA GLY A 118 16.43 1.87 8.30
C GLY A 118 15.62 2.82 9.15
N GLU A 119 15.94 4.10 9.13
CA GLU A 119 15.29 5.11 9.95
C GLU A 119 14.96 6.35 9.13
N ILE A 120 13.81 6.97 9.39
CA ILE A 120 13.48 8.29 8.86
C ILE A 120 13.16 9.17 10.08
N GLU A 121 13.88 10.28 10.25
CA GLU A 121 13.78 11.18 11.41
C GLU A 121 13.92 10.45 12.77
N GLY A 122 14.77 9.41 12.84
CA GLY A 122 14.97 8.59 14.04
C GLY A 122 13.84 7.59 14.30
N VAL A 123 12.88 7.43 13.40
CA VAL A 123 11.80 6.46 13.50
C VAL A 123 12.14 5.23 12.64
N PRO A 124 12.13 4.01 13.23
CA PRO A 124 12.45 2.79 12.50
C PRO A 124 11.44 2.46 11.41
N PHE A 125 11.92 2.16 10.21
CA PHE A 125 11.14 1.70 9.06
C PHE A 125 11.57 0.31 8.62
N LYS A 126 10.60 -0.43 8.10
CA LYS A 126 10.80 -1.67 7.35
C LYS A 126 10.21 -1.55 5.95
N ILE A 127 10.92 -2.06 4.97
CA ILE A 127 10.47 -2.19 3.59
C ILE A 127 10.58 -3.63 3.13
N LYS A 128 9.74 -4.00 2.16
CA LYS A 128 9.81 -5.27 1.46
C LYS A 128 9.55 -5.01 -0.02
N MET A 129 10.57 -5.15 -0.83
CA MET A 129 10.58 -4.81 -2.26
C MET A 129 10.19 -6.03 -3.09
N ASP A 130 9.23 -5.87 -4.01
CA ASP A 130 8.80 -6.96 -4.90
C ASP A 130 9.92 -7.38 -5.85
N SER A 131 10.67 -6.40 -6.39
CA SER A 131 11.84 -6.65 -7.23
C SER A 131 12.94 -5.62 -6.93
N TYR A 132 14.10 -6.11 -6.54
CA TYR A 132 15.28 -5.29 -6.25
C TYR A 132 16.46 -5.74 -7.09
N LYS A 133 16.96 -4.87 -7.93
CA LYS A 133 18.17 -5.08 -8.73
C LYS A 133 19.28 -4.19 -8.18
N GLU A 134 20.22 -4.81 -7.49
CA GLU A 134 21.34 -4.14 -6.84
C GLU A 134 22.12 -3.28 -7.84
N GLY A 135 22.36 -2.02 -7.49
CA GLY A 135 23.03 -1.05 -8.34
C GLY A 135 22.22 -0.53 -9.54
N GLU A 136 20.98 -1.02 -9.76
CA GLU A 136 20.22 -0.64 -10.95
C GLU A 136 18.86 -0.02 -10.65
N TYR A 137 17.97 -0.70 -9.89
CA TYR A 137 16.61 -0.21 -9.64
C TYR A 137 15.89 -0.89 -8.48
N ILE A 138 14.83 -0.25 -8.04
CA ILE A 138 13.76 -0.80 -7.19
C ILE A 138 12.49 -0.84 -8.03
N ALA A 139 11.79 -1.97 -8.08
CA ALA A 139 10.51 -2.06 -8.77
C ALA A 139 9.44 -2.72 -7.89
N ASP A 140 8.20 -2.28 -8.07
CA ASP A 140 7.04 -2.71 -7.30
C ASP A 140 5.87 -3.01 -8.25
N LEU A 141 5.28 -4.19 -8.10
CA LEU A 141 4.18 -4.66 -8.94
C LEU A 141 2.84 -4.15 -8.41
N LYS A 142 2.01 -3.63 -9.29
CA LYS A 142 0.65 -3.18 -8.97
C LYS A 142 -0.38 -3.83 -9.90
N TYR A 143 -1.30 -4.58 -9.29
CA TYR A 143 -2.46 -5.14 -9.96
C TYR A 143 -3.70 -4.31 -9.63
N LEU A 144 -4.01 -3.33 -10.48
CA LEU A 144 -5.02 -2.31 -10.24
C LEU A 144 -6.35 -2.63 -10.91
N ARG A 145 -7.44 -2.05 -10.42
CA ARG A 145 -8.73 -2.12 -11.11
C ARG A 145 -8.64 -1.51 -12.52
N ASP A 146 -8.10 -0.30 -12.58
CA ASP A 146 -7.84 0.47 -13.80
C ASP A 146 -6.73 1.50 -13.54
N THR A 147 -6.31 2.25 -14.57
CA THR A 147 -5.29 3.31 -14.46
C THR A 147 -5.87 4.69 -14.20
N ARG A 148 -7.19 4.81 -14.06
CA ARG A 148 -7.85 6.10 -13.77
C ARG A 148 -7.81 6.35 -12.27
N SER A 149 -7.55 7.60 -11.91
CA SER A 149 -7.70 8.02 -10.53
C SER A 149 -9.20 8.19 -10.21
N PRO A 150 -9.65 7.75 -9.02
CA PRO A 150 -10.97 8.12 -8.52
C PRO A 150 -11.15 9.64 -8.35
N ASN A 151 -10.05 10.37 -8.20
CA ASN A 151 -10.05 11.83 -8.13
C ASN A 151 -9.60 12.43 -9.46
N LEU A 152 -10.44 13.28 -10.08
CA LEU A 152 -10.17 13.91 -11.37
C LEU A 152 -8.95 14.86 -11.38
N PHE A 153 -8.54 15.35 -10.22
CA PHE A 153 -7.43 16.30 -10.05
C PHE A 153 -6.09 15.63 -9.73
N GLN A 154 -6.05 14.31 -9.62
CA GLN A 154 -4.84 13.56 -9.29
C GLN A 154 -4.67 12.39 -10.25
N ASN A 155 -3.43 12.07 -10.60
CA ASN A 155 -3.16 10.81 -11.29
C ASN A 155 -3.22 9.62 -10.30
N VAL A 156 -3.25 8.40 -10.81
CA VAL A 156 -3.38 7.18 -10.00
C VAL A 156 -2.20 6.98 -9.03
N VAL A 157 -1.01 7.44 -9.40
CA VAL A 157 0.22 7.32 -8.58
C VAL A 157 0.11 8.20 -7.34
N ASP A 158 -0.35 9.44 -7.51
CA ASP A 158 -0.51 10.39 -6.41
C ASP A 158 -1.72 10.04 -5.54
N TYR A 159 -2.81 9.61 -6.14
CA TYR A 159 -4.01 9.21 -5.41
C TYR A 159 -3.70 8.08 -4.41
N TRP A 160 -3.03 7.01 -4.85
CA TRP A 160 -2.67 5.87 -4.02
C TRP A 160 -1.38 6.09 -3.21
N LYS A 161 -0.78 7.30 -3.30
CA LYS A 161 0.46 7.63 -2.59
C LYS A 161 1.60 6.63 -2.87
N TYR A 162 1.75 6.22 -4.14
CA TYR A 162 2.87 5.37 -4.55
C TYR A 162 4.19 6.14 -4.54
N THR A 163 4.14 7.47 -4.67
CA THR A 163 5.29 8.36 -4.44
C THR A 163 5.88 8.19 -3.03
N TRP A 164 5.04 8.08 -1.99
CA TRP A 164 5.53 7.82 -0.62
C TRP A 164 6.21 6.45 -0.50
N GLN A 165 5.69 5.44 -1.18
CA GLN A 165 6.30 4.11 -1.19
C GLN A 165 7.67 4.14 -1.85
N GLY A 166 7.78 4.73 -3.04
CA GLY A 166 9.05 4.88 -3.76
C GLY A 166 10.07 5.68 -2.97
N ALA A 167 9.64 6.79 -2.35
CA ALA A 167 10.49 7.66 -1.55
C ALA A 167 11.11 6.94 -0.34
N VAL A 168 10.27 6.25 0.45
CA VAL A 168 10.73 5.48 1.62
C VAL A 168 11.63 4.33 1.19
N TYR A 169 11.26 3.58 0.14
CA TYR A 169 12.05 2.46 -0.34
C TYR A 169 13.43 2.91 -0.80
N ARG A 170 13.49 3.97 -1.60
CA ARG A 170 14.73 4.56 -2.08
C ARG A 170 15.63 5.03 -0.94
N GLU A 171 15.06 5.71 0.06
CA GLU A 171 15.82 6.20 1.22
C GLU A 171 16.38 5.04 2.07
N ILE A 172 15.57 4.02 2.36
CA ILE A 172 16.04 2.86 3.13
C ILE A 172 17.10 2.07 2.36
N VAL A 173 16.96 1.91 1.04
CA VAL A 173 18.01 1.31 0.19
C VAL A 173 19.29 2.13 0.25
N ARG A 174 19.20 3.47 0.12
CA ARG A 174 20.35 4.36 0.22
C ARG A 174 21.09 4.21 1.54
N GLN A 175 20.39 4.07 2.66
CA GLN A 175 21.01 3.85 3.98
C GLN A 175 21.75 2.51 4.08
N ASN A 176 21.27 1.48 3.40
CA ASN A 176 21.86 0.13 3.45
C ASN A 176 23.00 -0.07 2.44
N THR A 177 22.98 0.63 1.31
CA THR A 177 23.91 0.39 0.18
C THR A 177 24.77 1.60 -0.18
N GLY A 178 24.39 2.81 0.25
CA GLY A 178 25.00 4.06 -0.18
C GLY A 178 24.48 4.57 -1.54
N GLU A 179 23.65 3.81 -2.24
CA GLU A 179 23.18 4.11 -3.59
C GLU A 179 21.76 4.67 -3.61
N THR A 180 21.53 5.68 -4.42
CA THR A 180 20.21 6.22 -4.71
C THR A 180 19.71 5.65 -6.04
N LEU A 181 18.80 4.68 -5.96
CA LEU A 181 18.32 3.95 -7.12
C LEU A 181 16.98 4.52 -7.64
N PRO A 182 16.69 4.44 -8.95
CA PRO A 182 15.39 4.78 -9.50
C PRO A 182 14.32 3.80 -9.01
N PHE A 183 13.08 4.32 -8.89
CA PHE A 183 11.93 3.53 -8.46
C PHE A 183 10.89 3.42 -9.58
N TYR A 184 10.50 2.19 -9.89
CA TYR A 184 9.54 1.86 -10.94
C TYR A 184 8.28 1.19 -10.39
N LEU A 185 7.14 1.54 -10.96
CA LEU A 185 5.90 0.79 -10.82
C LEU A 185 5.69 -0.06 -12.06
N VAL A 186 5.51 -1.35 -11.87
CA VAL A 186 5.11 -2.29 -12.92
C VAL A 186 3.61 -2.50 -12.77
N ILE A 187 2.81 -1.91 -13.65
CA ILE A 187 1.35 -1.83 -13.52
C ILE A 187 0.67 -2.77 -14.51
N ALA A 188 -0.23 -3.61 -14.00
CA ALA A 188 -1.18 -4.37 -14.79
C ALA A 188 -2.60 -4.13 -14.25
N THR A 189 -3.61 -4.06 -15.13
CA THR A 189 -4.98 -3.77 -14.72
C THR A 189 -5.91 -4.98 -14.84
N LYS A 190 -7.06 -4.89 -14.14
CA LYS A 190 -8.18 -5.83 -14.25
C LYS A 190 -9.12 -5.49 -15.41
N GLU A 191 -8.75 -4.52 -16.25
CA GLU A 191 -9.56 -4.12 -17.41
C GLU A 191 -9.55 -5.16 -18.52
N LYS A 192 -10.54 -5.10 -19.38
CA LYS A 192 -10.61 -5.89 -20.62
C LYS A 192 -10.74 -4.92 -21.81
N PRO A 193 -9.68 -4.76 -22.61
CA PRO A 193 -8.37 -5.42 -22.56
C PRO A 193 -7.51 -4.97 -21.36
N VAL A 194 -6.58 -5.82 -20.94
CA VAL A 194 -5.61 -5.52 -19.88
C VAL A 194 -4.69 -4.37 -20.31
N HIS A 195 -4.63 -3.31 -19.53
CA HIS A 195 -3.68 -2.22 -19.70
C HIS A 195 -2.41 -2.51 -18.89
N LEU A 196 -1.27 -2.23 -19.49
CA LEU A 196 0.06 -2.48 -18.94
C LEU A 196 0.91 -1.22 -19.00
N ALA A 197 1.68 -0.96 -17.95
CA ALA A 197 2.64 0.13 -17.93
C ALA A 197 3.87 -0.22 -17.06
N VAL A 198 5.00 0.39 -17.40
CA VAL A 198 6.14 0.53 -16.50
C VAL A 198 6.35 2.02 -16.31
N VAL A 199 6.21 2.49 -15.09
CA VAL A 199 6.21 3.91 -14.74
C VAL A 199 7.41 4.20 -13.86
N GLU A 200 8.29 5.08 -14.29
CA GLU A 200 9.33 5.65 -13.44
C GLU A 200 8.77 6.82 -12.66
N ILE A 201 8.94 6.83 -11.34
CA ILE A 201 8.60 7.98 -10.53
C ILE A 201 9.85 8.88 -10.48
N ASN A 202 9.71 10.11 -10.99
CA ASN A 202 10.82 11.03 -11.08
C ASN A 202 11.35 11.48 -9.70
N ASP A 203 12.61 11.93 -9.67
CA ASP A 203 13.31 12.33 -8.44
C ASP A 203 12.62 13.48 -7.71
N PHE A 204 12.05 14.44 -8.44
CA PHE A 204 11.35 15.56 -7.82
C PHE A 204 10.17 15.07 -6.97
N ASN A 205 9.30 14.23 -7.53
CA ASN A 205 8.16 13.67 -6.82
C ASN A 205 8.57 12.78 -5.64
N LEU A 206 9.65 12.00 -5.80
CA LEU A 206 10.16 11.16 -4.71
C LEU A 206 10.76 12.00 -3.56
N ASN A 207 11.43 13.11 -3.86
CA ASN A 207 12.00 13.99 -2.85
C ASN A 207 10.89 14.74 -2.08
N GLU A 208 9.90 15.31 -2.78
CA GLU A 208 8.71 15.93 -2.15
C GLU A 208 7.95 14.94 -1.25
N ALA A 209 7.82 13.70 -1.72
CA ALA A 209 7.19 12.63 -0.96
C ALA A 209 8.00 12.27 0.30
N LEU A 210 9.32 12.20 0.21
CA LEU A 210 10.20 11.95 1.36
C LEU A 210 10.10 13.07 2.39
N ASP A 211 10.07 14.33 1.94
CA ASP A 211 9.92 15.48 2.84
C ASP A 211 8.56 15.45 3.56
N THR A 212 7.50 15.01 2.87
CA THR A 212 6.20 14.78 3.50
C THR A 212 6.27 13.71 4.59
N VAL A 213 6.95 12.60 4.33
CA VAL A 213 7.16 11.54 5.33
C VAL A 213 7.95 12.08 6.52
N LYS A 214 9.07 12.78 6.29
CA LYS A 214 9.92 13.38 7.35
C LYS A 214 9.15 14.34 8.24
N LYS A 215 8.31 15.19 7.65
CA LYS A 215 7.50 16.18 8.40
C LYS A 215 6.49 15.54 9.36
N ASN A 216 5.94 14.37 8.99
CA ASN A 216 4.81 13.79 9.70
C ASN A 216 5.15 12.58 10.56
N ILE A 217 6.25 11.88 10.27
CA ILE A 217 6.51 10.57 10.88
C ILE A 217 6.69 10.61 12.40
N ARG A 218 7.27 11.67 12.96
CA ARG A 218 7.46 11.81 14.41
C ARG A 218 6.11 11.96 15.14
N ARG A 219 5.15 12.68 14.53
CA ARG A 219 3.77 12.76 15.06
C ARG A 219 3.09 11.39 15.00
N CYS A 220 3.21 10.69 13.87
CA CYS A 220 2.67 9.32 13.73
C CYS A 220 3.28 8.38 14.77
N GLN A 221 4.58 8.45 15.02
CA GLN A 221 5.25 7.68 16.06
C GLN A 221 4.73 8.01 17.47
N ALA A 222 4.55 9.28 17.79
CA ALA A 222 4.03 9.69 19.09
C ALA A 222 2.59 9.18 19.32
N ILE A 223 1.75 9.18 18.29
CA ILE A 223 0.41 8.58 18.34
C ILE A 223 0.51 7.06 18.52
N LYS A 224 1.37 6.39 17.75
CA LYS A 224 1.61 4.95 17.83
C LYS A 224 2.05 4.50 19.22
N GLU A 225 2.83 5.33 19.91
CA GLU A 225 3.32 5.11 21.29
C GLU A 225 2.29 5.53 22.36
N GLY A 226 1.14 6.03 21.99
CA GLY A 226 0.12 6.52 22.92
C GLY A 226 0.47 7.84 23.63
N LYS A 227 1.45 8.60 23.13
CA LYS A 227 1.85 9.92 23.66
C LYS A 227 0.94 11.05 23.19
N ILE A 228 0.27 10.84 22.07
CA ILE A 228 -0.71 11.77 21.47
C ILE A 228 -1.98 10.97 21.22
N GLU A 229 -3.12 11.54 21.63
CA GLU A 229 -4.43 10.96 21.37
C GLU A 229 -4.71 10.86 19.88
N PRO A 230 -5.12 9.69 19.37
CA PRO A 230 -5.38 9.49 17.96
C PRO A 230 -6.67 10.17 17.51
N GLU A 231 -6.58 11.16 16.64
CA GLU A 231 -7.72 11.86 16.07
C GLU A 231 -8.46 10.98 15.05
N ARG A 232 -9.79 11.12 15.00
CA ARG A 232 -10.63 10.54 13.94
C ARG A 232 -10.47 11.34 12.64
N CYS A 233 -10.66 10.68 11.50
CA CYS A 233 -10.71 11.41 10.23
C CYS A 233 -11.89 12.40 10.24
N GLU A 234 -11.68 13.57 9.65
CA GLU A 234 -12.66 14.69 9.70
C GLU A 234 -14.02 14.29 9.12
N GLU A 235 -14.05 13.54 8.05
CA GLU A 235 -15.29 13.16 7.34
C GLU A 235 -15.92 11.88 7.88
N HIS A 236 -15.29 11.21 8.85
CA HIS A 236 -15.70 9.89 9.38
C HIS A 236 -15.98 8.86 8.27
N ASP A 237 -15.30 8.99 7.11
CA ASP A 237 -15.50 8.20 5.90
C ASP A 237 -14.77 6.85 5.91
N CYS A 238 -13.82 6.65 6.83
CA CYS A 238 -13.21 5.35 7.00
C CYS A 238 -14.13 4.39 7.78
N SER A 239 -14.09 3.10 7.45
CA SER A 239 -14.97 2.09 8.05
C SER A 239 -14.96 2.14 9.58
N TYR A 240 -13.78 2.23 10.21
CA TYR A 240 -13.65 2.33 11.66
C TYR A 240 -14.41 3.53 12.25
N CYS A 241 -14.27 4.72 11.66
CA CYS A 241 -14.96 5.91 12.15
C CYS A 241 -16.47 5.82 11.91
N ALA A 242 -16.90 5.32 10.76
CA ALA A 242 -18.31 5.13 10.45
C ALA A 242 -19.00 4.12 11.39
N GLU A 243 -18.32 3.01 11.71
CA GLU A 243 -18.85 1.96 12.58
C GLU A 243 -18.84 2.32 14.07
N THR A 244 -17.93 3.20 14.50
CA THR A 244 -17.70 3.51 15.92
C THR A 244 -18.06 4.94 16.31
N VAL A 245 -18.66 5.75 15.43
CA VAL A 245 -19.12 7.10 15.75
C VAL A 245 -20.31 7.02 16.71
N ILE A 246 -20.27 7.85 17.76
CA ILE A 246 -21.39 8.05 18.67
C ILE A 246 -21.99 9.42 18.38
N LEU A 247 -23.23 9.41 17.90
CA LEU A 247 -23.96 10.65 17.62
C LEU A 247 -24.29 11.35 18.94
N LYS A 248 -23.92 12.63 19.06
CA LYS A 248 -24.16 13.43 20.27
C LYS A 248 -25.33 14.37 20.12
N GLU A 249 -25.61 14.82 18.90
CA GLU A 249 -26.65 15.79 18.57
C GLU A 249 -27.17 15.56 17.16
N PRO A 250 -28.40 16.00 16.85
CA PRO A 250 -28.89 16.01 15.47
C PRO A 250 -28.07 16.96 14.62
N ILE A 251 -27.92 16.64 13.34
CA ILE A 251 -27.36 17.56 12.34
C ILE A 251 -28.48 18.24 11.57
N ASP A 252 -28.22 19.46 11.08
CA ASP A 252 -29.13 20.16 10.20
C ASP A 252 -29.31 19.39 8.88
N SER A 253 -30.54 19.35 8.37
CA SER A 253 -30.86 18.68 7.10
C SER A 253 -30.02 19.14 5.92
N ASP A 254 -29.67 20.43 5.92
CA ASP A 254 -28.89 21.08 4.86
C ASP A 254 -27.41 20.66 4.88
N LEU A 255 -26.94 20.11 6.00
CA LEU A 255 -25.56 19.60 6.15
C LEU A 255 -25.41 18.12 5.84
N LEU A 256 -26.52 17.40 5.69
CA LEU A 256 -26.48 15.96 5.43
C LEU A 256 -25.83 15.65 4.08
N GLY A 257 -24.74 14.87 4.11
CA GLY A 257 -23.97 14.52 2.91
C GLY A 257 -22.94 15.56 2.45
N MET A 258 -22.78 16.65 3.20
CA MET A 258 -21.70 17.62 2.95
C MET A 258 -20.39 17.17 3.61
N SER A 259 -19.29 17.41 2.90
CA SER A 259 -17.95 17.22 3.48
C SER A 259 -17.65 18.32 4.50
N THR A 260 -16.72 18.03 5.43
CA THR A 260 -16.25 19.02 6.42
C THR A 260 -15.75 20.31 5.75
N ALA A 261 -15.08 20.20 4.58
CA ALA A 261 -14.63 21.36 3.82
C ALA A 261 -15.80 22.22 3.30
N GLN A 262 -16.89 21.60 2.82
CA GLN A 262 -18.09 22.29 2.38
C GLN A 262 -18.79 22.99 3.55
N ILE A 263 -18.88 22.32 4.70
CA ILE A 263 -19.48 22.89 5.92
C ILE A 263 -18.66 24.11 6.42
N LYS A 264 -17.33 24.02 6.45
CA LYS A 264 -16.45 25.14 6.81
C LYS A 264 -16.64 26.32 5.86
N ALA A 265 -16.68 26.05 4.53
CA ALA A 265 -16.90 27.09 3.53
C ALA A 265 -18.27 27.81 3.71
N MET A 266 -19.33 27.06 4.05
CA MET A 266 -20.65 27.65 4.34
C MET A 266 -20.67 28.50 5.62
N LYS A 267 -19.90 28.12 6.64
CA LYS A 267 -19.79 28.83 7.91
C LYS A 267 -18.87 30.07 7.86
N GLY A 268 -18.17 30.28 6.74
CA GLY A 268 -17.23 31.37 6.57
C GLY A 268 -15.90 31.18 7.33
N ASP A 269 -15.62 29.98 7.79
CA ASP A 269 -14.37 29.60 8.44
C ASP A 269 -13.36 29.17 7.34
N ILE A 270 -12.83 30.16 6.59
CA ILE A 270 -11.76 29.98 5.61
C ILE A 270 -10.43 30.37 6.24
#